data_7f2783c3c7e4d6ddaa1ee2112bd6384f
#
_entry.id   7f2783c3c7e4d6ddaa1ee2112bd6384f
#
_cell.length_a   1.000
_cell.length_b   1.000
_cell.length_c   1.000
_cell.angle_alpha   90.00
_cell.angle_beta   90.00
_cell.angle_gamma   90.00
#
_symmetry.space_group_name_H-M   'P 1'
#
loop_
_entity.id
_entity.type
_entity.pdbx_description
1 polymer ?
#
loop_
_entity_poly.entity_id
_entity_poly.type
_entity_poly.pdbx_seq_one_letter_code
_entity_poly.pdbx_strand_id
1 'polypeptide(L)'
;MKTPIRVAVTGAAGQIGYALLFRIASGAMFGPDQPVILQLIEAPVEKALAALNGVAMELDDCAFPLLKGIIQTSDPAVGFKDANWCLLVGAKPRGPGMERADLLKDNGKIFIAQGQIIDAVAADDARIAVVGNPANTNCMIAASQAKRLPAERFTAMVRLDQNRAQTQLAKKAGVDLTDVKDIFIYGNHSPTMFPAFGHATIGGKPAQSVINDDAWLQGPFCETVGKRGAAIIAARGASSAASAANALVDHVRSLVTPGAIHSIAVKSNGVYGFDKDVWAGVPVRTTTPGSYEVITGYEMDEFAKSKIAATNKELVEERAAVVDML
;
A
#
# COMPACT_ATOMS: atom_id res chain seq x y z
N MET A 1 22.30 12.76 -17.07
CA MET A 1 20.94 12.67 -16.49
C MET A 1 20.69 11.22 -16.12
N LYS A 2 19.99 10.95 -15.00
CA LYS A 2 19.58 9.59 -14.65
C LYS A 2 18.61 9.03 -15.69
N THR A 3 18.61 7.71 -15.89
CA THR A 3 17.61 7.04 -16.74
C THR A 3 16.23 7.22 -16.11
N PRO A 4 15.19 7.56 -16.88
CA PRO A 4 13.83 7.66 -16.36
C PRO A 4 13.32 6.34 -15.81
N ILE A 5 12.69 6.38 -14.63
CA ILE A 5 11.93 5.27 -14.06
C ILE A 5 10.56 5.21 -14.73
N ARG A 6 10.16 4.04 -15.22
CA ARG A 6 8.82 3.82 -15.79
C ARG A 6 7.87 3.37 -14.68
N VAL A 7 6.79 4.15 -14.48
CA VAL A 7 5.83 3.96 -13.42
C VAL A 7 4.45 3.71 -14.01
N ALA A 8 3.98 2.47 -13.94
CA ALA A 8 2.64 2.09 -14.36
C ALA A 8 1.65 2.28 -13.20
N VAL A 9 0.51 2.90 -13.46
CA VAL A 9 -0.53 3.18 -12.47
C VAL A 9 -1.87 2.73 -13.03
N THR A 10 -2.53 1.78 -12.36
CA THR A 10 -3.89 1.35 -12.70
C THR A 10 -4.93 2.22 -12.00
N GLY A 11 -6.09 2.45 -12.63
CA GLY A 11 -7.10 3.36 -12.11
C GLY A 11 -6.58 4.81 -12.05
N ALA A 12 -5.79 5.18 -13.06
CA ALA A 12 -5.03 6.43 -13.11
C ALA A 12 -5.92 7.68 -13.11
N ALA A 13 -7.13 7.62 -13.69
CA ALA A 13 -8.10 8.69 -13.68
C ALA A 13 -9.01 8.70 -12.42
N GLY A 14 -8.88 7.69 -11.53
CA GLY A 14 -9.61 7.66 -10.27
C GLY A 14 -9.08 8.67 -9.26
N GLN A 15 -9.83 8.90 -8.17
CA GLN A 15 -9.47 9.92 -7.16
C GLN A 15 -8.07 9.70 -6.54
N ILE A 16 -7.68 8.44 -6.28
CA ILE A 16 -6.34 8.13 -5.76
C ILE A 16 -5.30 8.35 -6.86
N GLY A 17 -5.54 7.83 -8.07
CA GLY A 17 -4.67 8.00 -9.23
C GLY A 17 -4.39 9.46 -9.51
N TYR A 18 -5.44 10.27 -9.64
CA TYR A 18 -5.33 11.71 -9.83
C TYR A 18 -4.46 12.38 -8.75
N ALA A 19 -4.74 12.14 -7.46
CA ALA A 19 -3.95 12.72 -6.38
C ALA A 19 -2.49 12.22 -6.33
N LEU A 20 -2.21 11.06 -6.90
CA LEU A 20 -0.90 10.40 -6.89
C LEU A 20 0.02 10.89 -8.02
N LEU A 21 -0.50 10.97 -9.24
CA LEU A 21 0.29 11.18 -10.45
C LEU A 21 1.11 12.48 -10.41
N PHE A 22 0.51 13.58 -10.00
CA PHE A 22 1.18 14.88 -9.86
C PHE A 22 2.32 14.83 -8.83
N ARG A 23 2.17 14.05 -7.78
CA ARG A 23 3.19 13.86 -6.75
C ARG A 23 4.36 13.00 -7.25
N ILE A 24 4.09 12.02 -8.10
CA ILE A 24 5.15 11.24 -8.76
C ILE A 24 5.92 12.17 -9.71
N ALA A 25 5.21 12.89 -10.56
CA ALA A 25 5.77 13.79 -11.57
C ALA A 25 6.59 14.94 -10.95
N SER A 26 6.20 15.43 -9.76
CA SER A 26 6.94 16.48 -9.03
C SER A 26 8.21 15.99 -8.32
N GLY A 27 8.49 14.68 -8.32
CA GLY A 27 9.66 14.09 -7.64
C GLY A 27 9.40 13.67 -6.20
N ALA A 28 8.17 13.79 -5.67
CA ALA A 28 7.87 13.44 -4.29
C ALA A 28 8.11 11.96 -3.96
N MET A 29 8.03 11.07 -4.94
CA MET A 29 8.18 9.62 -4.74
C MET A 29 9.63 9.14 -4.84
N PHE A 30 10.38 9.57 -5.84
CA PHE A 30 11.71 9.04 -6.16
C PHE A 30 12.85 10.05 -5.93
N GLY A 31 12.53 11.26 -5.51
CA GLY A 31 13.50 12.34 -5.27
C GLY A 31 13.48 13.42 -6.35
N PRO A 32 14.09 14.57 -6.04
CA PRO A 32 13.98 15.80 -6.85
C PRO A 32 14.81 15.77 -8.15
N ASP A 33 15.61 14.74 -8.35
CA ASP A 33 16.51 14.59 -9.50
C ASP A 33 16.26 13.31 -10.32
N GLN A 34 15.20 12.54 -9.99
CA GLN A 34 14.86 11.31 -10.68
C GLN A 34 13.77 11.53 -11.72
N PRO A 35 14.10 11.46 -13.05
CA PRO A 35 13.09 11.53 -14.10
C PRO A 35 12.17 10.32 -14.09
N VAL A 36 10.93 10.52 -14.54
CA VAL A 36 9.92 9.47 -14.64
C VAL A 36 9.20 9.49 -15.98
N ILE A 37 8.73 8.31 -16.41
CA ILE A 37 7.73 8.13 -17.47
C ILE A 37 6.51 7.53 -16.81
N LEU A 38 5.35 8.16 -16.95
CA LEU A 38 4.09 7.68 -16.39
C LEU A 38 3.36 6.83 -17.44
N GLN A 39 2.96 5.62 -17.04
CA GLN A 39 2.15 4.69 -17.83
C GLN A 39 0.77 4.59 -17.16
N LEU A 40 -0.19 5.30 -17.71
CA LEU A 40 -1.52 5.49 -17.15
C LEU A 40 -2.46 4.44 -17.72
N ILE A 41 -2.95 3.55 -16.86
CA ILE A 41 -3.81 2.42 -17.25
C ILE A 41 -5.20 2.66 -16.68
N GLU A 42 -6.21 2.59 -17.56
CA GLU A 42 -7.60 2.74 -17.13
C GLU A 42 -8.49 1.64 -17.76
N ALA A 43 -9.68 1.47 -17.22
CA ALA A 43 -10.65 0.52 -17.77
C ALA A 43 -11.05 0.90 -19.20
N PRO A 44 -11.36 -0.08 -20.10
CA PRO A 44 -11.75 0.17 -21.48
C PRO A 44 -13.20 0.69 -21.57
N VAL A 45 -13.48 1.78 -20.86
CA VAL A 45 -14.77 2.45 -20.81
C VAL A 45 -14.58 3.89 -21.31
N GLU A 46 -15.38 4.33 -22.24
CA GLU A 46 -15.25 5.66 -22.88
C GLU A 46 -15.12 6.79 -21.88
N LYS A 47 -15.99 6.83 -20.86
CA LYS A 47 -15.94 7.85 -19.80
C LYS A 47 -14.61 7.84 -19.03
N ALA A 48 -14.08 6.66 -18.74
CA ALA A 48 -12.81 6.52 -18.01
C ALA A 48 -11.62 6.95 -18.86
N LEU A 49 -11.62 6.60 -20.16
CA LEU A 49 -10.58 7.01 -21.10
C LEU A 49 -10.63 8.54 -21.38
N ALA A 50 -11.83 9.13 -21.46
CA ALA A 50 -11.97 10.58 -21.57
C ALA A 50 -11.41 11.30 -20.33
N ALA A 51 -11.69 10.78 -19.12
CA ALA A 51 -11.13 11.31 -17.88
C ALA A 51 -9.61 11.14 -17.84
N LEU A 52 -9.08 9.99 -18.29
CA LEU A 52 -7.64 9.75 -18.37
C LEU A 52 -6.94 10.77 -19.26
N ASN A 53 -7.53 11.07 -20.41
CA ASN A 53 -7.00 12.09 -21.32
C ASN A 53 -6.97 13.49 -20.65
N GLY A 54 -8.02 13.84 -19.90
CA GLY A 54 -8.04 15.08 -19.11
C GLY A 54 -6.93 15.16 -18.08
N VAL A 55 -6.67 14.05 -17.36
CA VAL A 55 -5.57 13.95 -16.38
C VAL A 55 -4.20 14.13 -17.05
N ALA A 56 -4.02 13.56 -18.26
CA ALA A 56 -2.77 13.70 -19.00
C ALA A 56 -2.55 15.16 -19.45
N MET A 57 -3.60 15.86 -19.91
CA MET A 57 -3.52 17.29 -20.24
C MET A 57 -3.09 18.12 -19.03
N GLU A 58 -3.66 17.89 -17.85
CA GLU A 58 -3.26 18.59 -16.62
C GLU A 58 -1.82 18.30 -16.21
N LEU A 59 -1.33 17.07 -16.41
CA LEU A 59 0.08 16.73 -16.18
C LEU A 59 1.01 17.50 -17.11
N ASP A 60 0.61 17.68 -18.38
CA ASP A 60 1.35 18.50 -19.36
C ASP A 60 1.33 19.97 -18.94
N ASP A 61 0.17 20.50 -18.54
CA ASP A 61 0.01 21.89 -18.09
C ASP A 61 0.86 22.21 -16.84
N CYS A 62 1.11 21.21 -15.97
CA CYS A 62 1.98 21.38 -14.81
C CYS A 62 3.48 21.56 -15.19
N ALA A 63 3.86 21.21 -16.41
CA ALA A 63 5.21 21.38 -16.93
C ALA A 63 6.34 20.83 -16.00
N PHE A 64 6.11 19.68 -15.38
CA PHE A 64 7.06 19.08 -14.44
C PHE A 64 8.38 18.70 -15.16
N PRO A 65 9.53 19.23 -14.74
CA PRO A 65 10.81 18.98 -15.43
C PRO A 65 11.25 17.51 -15.33
N LEU A 66 10.75 16.75 -14.35
CA LEU A 66 11.07 15.34 -14.18
C LEU A 66 10.19 14.41 -15.00
N LEU A 67 9.02 14.87 -15.48
CA LEU A 67 8.14 14.08 -16.33
C LEU A 67 8.67 14.04 -17.75
N LYS A 68 9.07 12.85 -18.22
CA LYS A 68 9.71 12.65 -19.53
C LYS A 68 8.81 12.01 -20.57
N GLY A 69 7.62 11.59 -20.16
CA GLY A 69 6.61 11.04 -21.05
C GLY A 69 5.40 10.53 -20.31
N ILE A 70 4.29 10.48 -21.03
CA ILE A 70 3.03 9.94 -20.57
C ILE A 70 2.54 8.93 -21.62
N ILE A 71 2.20 7.72 -21.17
CA ILE A 71 1.57 6.70 -22.00
C ILE A 71 0.17 6.47 -21.42
N GLN A 72 -0.86 6.68 -22.22
CA GLN A 72 -2.26 6.45 -21.85
C GLN A 72 -2.75 5.18 -22.55
N THR A 73 -3.38 4.26 -21.84
CA THR A 73 -3.87 3.04 -22.44
C THR A 73 -4.95 2.35 -21.62
N SER A 74 -5.79 1.56 -22.29
CA SER A 74 -6.65 0.57 -21.66
C SER A 74 -6.13 -0.87 -21.84
N ASP A 75 -5.02 -1.04 -22.56
CA ASP A 75 -4.36 -2.32 -22.71
C ASP A 75 -3.27 -2.49 -21.61
N PRO A 76 -3.46 -3.42 -20.66
CA PRO A 76 -2.48 -3.64 -19.60
C PRO A 76 -1.11 -4.11 -20.14
N ALA A 77 -1.06 -4.80 -21.29
CA ALA A 77 0.20 -5.25 -21.86
C ALA A 77 1.06 -4.05 -22.34
N VAL A 78 0.41 -3.02 -22.89
CA VAL A 78 1.07 -1.75 -23.23
C VAL A 78 1.43 -0.97 -21.96
N GLY A 79 0.50 -0.94 -21.00
CA GLY A 79 0.61 -0.15 -19.79
C GLY A 79 1.69 -0.64 -18.83
N PHE A 80 1.94 -1.95 -18.74
CA PHE A 80 2.97 -2.52 -17.88
C PHE A 80 4.30 -2.77 -18.61
N LYS A 81 4.37 -2.53 -19.92
CA LYS A 81 5.58 -2.81 -20.69
C LYS A 81 6.78 -2.04 -20.14
N ASP A 82 7.84 -2.77 -19.81
CA ASP A 82 9.10 -2.25 -19.28
C ASP A 82 8.96 -1.40 -18.01
N ALA A 83 7.85 -1.54 -17.27
CA ALA A 83 7.62 -0.79 -16.04
C ALA A 83 8.56 -1.25 -14.92
N ASN A 84 9.25 -0.32 -14.27
CA ASN A 84 10.06 -0.58 -13.08
C ASN A 84 9.21 -0.57 -11.81
N TRP A 85 8.12 0.18 -11.79
CA TRP A 85 7.14 0.21 -10.72
C TRP A 85 5.72 0.04 -11.27
N CYS A 86 5.01 -0.93 -10.72
CA CYS A 86 3.60 -1.18 -11.04
C CYS A 86 2.75 -0.87 -9.79
N LEU A 87 2.02 0.24 -9.84
CA LEU A 87 1.19 0.71 -8.75
C LEU A 87 -0.27 0.30 -9.04
N LEU A 88 -0.71 -0.77 -8.39
CA LEU A 88 -2.03 -1.37 -8.61
C LEU A 88 -3.07 -0.70 -7.71
N VAL A 89 -3.53 0.47 -8.13
CA VAL A 89 -4.47 1.33 -7.40
C VAL A 89 -5.91 1.00 -7.76
N GLY A 90 -6.16 0.68 -9.02
CA GLY A 90 -7.49 0.35 -9.54
C GLY A 90 -8.01 -0.96 -8.97
N ALA A 91 -9.20 -0.90 -8.40
CA ALA A 91 -9.98 -2.05 -7.97
C ALA A 91 -11.47 -1.71 -8.02
N LYS A 92 -12.32 -2.72 -8.15
CA LYS A 92 -13.78 -2.53 -8.08
C LYS A 92 -14.15 -2.13 -6.64
N PRO A 93 -14.82 -0.99 -6.42
CA PRO A 93 -15.26 -0.60 -5.08
C PRO A 93 -16.41 -1.50 -4.61
N ARG A 94 -16.53 -1.66 -3.29
CA ARG A 94 -17.68 -2.37 -2.71
C ARG A 94 -18.95 -1.55 -2.96
N GLY A 95 -19.88 -2.13 -3.70
CA GLY A 95 -21.21 -1.53 -3.93
C GLY A 95 -22.19 -1.78 -2.79
N PRO A 96 -23.30 -1.03 -2.72
CA PRO A 96 -24.37 -1.32 -1.78
C PRO A 96 -24.90 -2.75 -1.97
N GLY A 97 -25.03 -3.50 -0.86
CA GLY A 97 -25.56 -4.88 -0.89
C GLY A 97 -24.58 -5.95 -1.41
N MET A 98 -23.35 -5.58 -1.78
CA MET A 98 -22.34 -6.55 -2.23
C MET A 98 -21.73 -7.25 -1.02
N GLU A 99 -21.73 -8.59 -1.02
CA GLU A 99 -21.05 -9.39 -0.01
C GLU A 99 -19.52 -9.30 -0.18
N ARG A 100 -18.79 -9.51 0.93
CA ARG A 100 -17.31 -9.47 0.91
C ARG A 100 -16.72 -10.54 -0.03
N ALA A 101 -17.34 -11.72 -0.06
CA ALA A 101 -16.90 -12.81 -0.93
C ALA A 101 -17.05 -12.49 -2.43
N ASP A 102 -18.10 -11.77 -2.81
CA ASP A 102 -18.29 -11.35 -4.21
C ASP A 102 -17.26 -10.31 -4.63
N LEU A 103 -16.96 -9.36 -3.73
CA LEU A 103 -15.91 -8.37 -3.97
C LEU A 103 -14.54 -9.03 -4.14
N LEU A 104 -14.23 -10.02 -3.31
CA LEU A 104 -12.98 -10.80 -3.40
C LEU A 104 -12.89 -11.52 -4.75
N LYS A 105 -13.96 -12.18 -5.21
CA LYS A 105 -13.98 -12.87 -6.50
C LYS A 105 -13.86 -11.92 -7.70
N ASP A 106 -14.58 -10.80 -7.66
CA ASP A 106 -14.55 -9.83 -8.76
C ASP A 106 -13.19 -9.15 -8.88
N ASN A 107 -12.62 -8.72 -7.77
CA ASN A 107 -11.28 -8.14 -7.76
C ASN A 107 -10.21 -9.20 -8.08
N GLY A 108 -10.35 -10.42 -7.55
CA GLY A 108 -9.41 -11.50 -7.83
C GLY A 108 -9.15 -11.72 -9.31
N LYS A 109 -10.19 -11.69 -10.15
CA LYS A 109 -10.05 -11.81 -11.62
C LYS A 109 -9.18 -10.68 -12.21
N ILE A 110 -9.32 -9.46 -11.71
CA ILE A 110 -8.52 -8.31 -12.15
C ILE A 110 -7.05 -8.55 -11.79
N PHE A 111 -6.77 -8.97 -10.55
CA PHE A 111 -5.40 -9.15 -10.07
C PHE A 111 -4.72 -10.41 -10.63
N ILE A 112 -5.47 -11.46 -10.99
CA ILE A 112 -4.96 -12.58 -11.80
C ILE A 112 -4.42 -12.06 -13.12
N ALA A 113 -5.24 -11.36 -13.90
CA ALA A 113 -4.83 -10.84 -15.19
C ALA A 113 -3.65 -9.87 -15.08
N GLN A 114 -3.67 -8.96 -14.11
CA GLN A 114 -2.58 -8.03 -13.89
C GLN A 114 -1.28 -8.73 -13.50
N GLY A 115 -1.33 -9.73 -12.60
CA GLY A 115 -0.16 -10.51 -12.20
C GLY A 115 0.50 -11.24 -13.37
N GLN A 116 -0.31 -11.90 -14.21
CA GLN A 116 0.17 -12.59 -15.41
C GLN A 116 0.82 -11.63 -16.42
N ILE A 117 0.17 -10.49 -16.70
CA ILE A 117 0.67 -9.53 -17.66
C ILE A 117 1.95 -8.85 -17.15
N ILE A 118 1.97 -8.43 -15.88
CA ILE A 118 3.17 -7.85 -15.25
C ILE A 118 4.34 -8.81 -15.35
N ASP A 119 4.12 -10.08 -15.02
CA ASP A 119 5.18 -11.09 -15.12
C ASP A 119 5.71 -11.25 -16.55
N ALA A 120 4.84 -11.11 -17.54
CA ALA A 120 5.22 -11.27 -18.95
C ALA A 120 5.97 -10.06 -19.53
N VAL A 121 5.60 -8.81 -19.16
CA VAL A 121 6.04 -7.61 -19.91
C VAL A 121 6.74 -6.53 -19.08
N ALA A 122 6.67 -6.56 -17.75
CA ALA A 122 7.35 -5.57 -16.91
C ALA A 122 8.87 -5.79 -16.91
N ALA A 123 9.60 -4.76 -16.49
CA ALA A 123 11.06 -4.84 -16.36
C ALA A 123 11.49 -5.95 -15.40
N ASP A 124 12.70 -6.49 -15.57
CA ASP A 124 13.21 -7.57 -14.71
C ASP A 124 13.41 -7.12 -13.26
N ASP A 125 13.60 -5.83 -13.06
CA ASP A 125 13.71 -5.21 -11.74
C ASP A 125 12.38 -4.68 -11.21
N ALA A 126 11.25 -4.97 -11.86
CA ALA A 126 9.94 -4.45 -11.49
C ALA A 126 9.60 -4.69 -10.03
N ARG A 127 8.92 -3.72 -9.42
CA ARG A 127 8.34 -3.74 -8.08
C ARG A 127 6.86 -3.45 -8.16
N ILE A 128 6.08 -4.17 -7.42
CA ILE A 128 4.62 -4.09 -7.45
C ILE A 128 4.13 -3.64 -6.08
N ALA A 129 3.34 -2.55 -6.05
CA ALA A 129 2.70 -2.05 -4.85
C ALA A 129 1.17 -2.07 -5.03
N VAL A 130 0.49 -2.88 -4.24
CA VAL A 130 -0.97 -3.07 -4.32
C VAL A 130 -1.67 -2.17 -3.30
N VAL A 131 -2.65 -1.41 -3.77
CA VAL A 131 -3.48 -0.49 -2.99
C VAL A 131 -4.96 -0.87 -3.07
N GLY A 132 -5.37 -1.43 -4.21
CA GLY A 132 -6.75 -1.85 -4.44
C GLY A 132 -7.22 -2.91 -3.42
N ASN A 133 -8.32 -2.62 -2.73
CA ASN A 133 -8.83 -3.47 -1.65
C ASN A 133 -9.60 -4.71 -2.16
N PRO A 134 -9.47 -5.83 -1.41
CA PRO A 134 -8.64 -6.10 -0.22
C PRO A 134 -7.16 -6.21 -0.58
N ALA A 135 -6.34 -5.26 -0.12
CA ALA A 135 -4.98 -5.07 -0.64
C ALA A 135 -4.07 -6.28 -0.41
N ASN A 136 -4.07 -6.86 0.78
CA ASN A 136 -3.24 -8.02 1.12
C ASN A 136 -3.58 -9.23 0.25
N THR A 137 -4.87 -9.55 0.13
CA THR A 137 -5.36 -10.70 -0.64
C THR A 137 -5.17 -10.48 -2.15
N ASN A 138 -5.44 -9.28 -2.65
CA ASN A 138 -5.18 -8.94 -4.04
C ASN A 138 -3.69 -9.02 -4.41
N CYS A 139 -2.81 -8.62 -3.48
CA CYS A 139 -1.36 -8.77 -3.65
C CYS A 139 -0.95 -10.25 -3.72
N MET A 140 -1.49 -11.07 -2.84
CA MET A 140 -1.27 -12.53 -2.85
C MET A 140 -1.71 -13.14 -4.18
N ILE A 141 -2.89 -12.80 -4.68
CA ILE A 141 -3.41 -13.28 -5.97
C ILE A 141 -2.49 -12.86 -7.11
N ALA A 142 -2.11 -11.58 -7.20
CA ALA A 142 -1.23 -11.11 -8.26
C ALA A 142 0.15 -11.79 -8.22
N ALA A 143 0.73 -11.96 -7.03
CA ALA A 143 2.02 -12.60 -6.83
C ALA A 143 2.00 -14.10 -7.18
N SER A 144 0.89 -14.79 -6.92
CA SER A 144 0.75 -16.23 -7.25
C SER A 144 0.75 -16.51 -8.76
N GLN A 145 0.42 -15.50 -9.55
CA GLN A 145 0.42 -15.62 -11.03
C GLN A 145 1.80 -15.40 -11.65
N ALA A 146 2.75 -14.81 -10.90
CA ALA A 146 4.07 -14.51 -11.40
C ALA A 146 5.00 -15.73 -11.28
N LYS A 147 5.71 -16.03 -12.39
CA LYS A 147 6.70 -17.12 -12.45
C LYS A 147 8.13 -16.58 -12.58
N ARG A 148 8.29 -15.43 -13.23
CA ARG A 148 9.57 -14.76 -13.47
C ARG A 148 9.94 -13.83 -12.31
N LEU A 149 8.96 -13.05 -11.86
CA LEU A 149 9.17 -12.10 -10.77
C LEU A 149 8.95 -12.79 -9.42
N PRO A 150 9.93 -12.76 -8.50
CA PRO A 150 9.79 -13.40 -7.19
C PRO A 150 8.78 -12.68 -6.29
N ALA A 151 8.21 -13.41 -5.35
CA ALA A 151 7.14 -12.92 -4.46
C ALA A 151 7.53 -11.66 -3.67
N GLU A 152 8.81 -11.49 -3.36
CA GLU A 152 9.36 -10.33 -2.65
C GLU A 152 9.26 -9.03 -3.44
N ARG A 153 8.98 -9.11 -4.73
CA ARG A 153 8.70 -7.94 -5.59
C ARG A 153 7.30 -7.37 -5.40
N PHE A 154 6.40 -8.15 -4.79
CA PHE A 154 5.00 -7.79 -4.58
C PHE A 154 4.78 -7.37 -3.13
N THR A 155 4.25 -6.18 -2.93
CA THR A 155 3.95 -5.63 -1.61
C THR A 155 2.53 -5.04 -1.60
N ALA A 156 1.85 -5.07 -0.44
CA ALA A 156 0.59 -4.34 -0.27
C ALA A 156 0.77 -3.19 0.73
N MET A 157 0.00 -2.12 0.50
CA MET A 157 0.16 -0.89 1.25
C MET A 157 -0.59 -0.93 2.58
N VAL A 158 0.13 -0.94 3.69
CA VAL A 158 -0.36 -0.66 5.06
C VAL A 158 0.19 0.67 5.61
N ARG A 159 0.86 1.45 4.75
CA ARG A 159 1.49 2.71 5.13
C ARG A 159 0.48 3.78 5.55
N LEU A 160 -0.72 3.80 4.97
CA LEU A 160 -1.78 4.71 5.40
C LEU A 160 -2.16 4.47 6.87
N ASP A 161 -2.21 3.21 7.28
CA ASP A 161 -2.53 2.84 8.67
C ASP A 161 -1.40 3.23 9.62
N GLN A 162 -0.15 3.04 9.18
CA GLN A 162 1.03 3.51 9.91
C GLN A 162 1.02 5.03 10.11
N ASN A 163 0.73 5.79 9.05
CA ASN A 163 0.63 7.26 9.13
C ASN A 163 -0.51 7.71 10.06
N ARG A 164 -1.64 6.99 10.06
CA ARG A 164 -2.76 7.22 11.00
C ARG A 164 -2.34 6.96 12.44
N ALA A 165 -1.69 5.83 12.69
CA ALA A 165 -1.22 5.46 14.03
C ALA A 165 -0.22 6.48 14.56
N GLN A 166 0.77 6.86 13.76
CA GLN A 166 1.75 7.88 14.11
C GLN A 166 1.09 9.21 14.47
N THR A 167 0.12 9.65 13.68
CA THR A 167 -0.63 10.89 13.93
C THR A 167 -1.45 10.84 15.21
N GLN A 168 -2.07 9.69 15.54
CA GLN A 168 -2.84 9.56 16.78
C GLN A 168 -1.93 9.63 18.02
N LEU A 169 -0.77 8.98 17.98
CA LEU A 169 0.22 9.06 19.07
C LEU A 169 0.73 10.49 19.26
N ALA A 170 1.12 11.18 18.18
CA ALA A 170 1.58 12.55 18.21
C ALA A 170 0.53 13.50 18.83
N LYS A 171 -0.74 13.37 18.39
CA LYS A 171 -1.85 14.16 18.94
C LYS A 171 -2.11 13.89 20.41
N LYS A 172 -2.11 12.64 20.85
CA LYS A 172 -2.33 12.28 22.26
C LYS A 172 -1.21 12.79 23.15
N ALA A 173 0.03 12.76 22.68
CA ALA A 173 1.19 13.24 23.40
C ALA A 173 1.39 14.77 23.31
N GLY A 174 0.73 15.45 22.38
CA GLY A 174 0.91 16.90 22.15
C GLY A 174 2.28 17.27 21.60
N VAL A 175 2.86 16.41 20.73
CA VAL A 175 4.20 16.58 20.13
C VAL A 175 4.15 16.65 18.61
N ASP A 176 5.27 17.04 18.00
CA ASP A 176 5.41 17.00 16.55
C ASP A 176 5.37 15.55 16.02
N LEU A 177 4.86 15.37 14.79
CA LEU A 177 4.76 14.07 14.15
C LEU A 177 6.13 13.39 14.02
N THR A 178 7.19 14.16 13.81
CA THR A 178 8.57 13.69 13.66
C THR A 178 9.19 13.12 14.93
N ASP A 179 8.60 13.42 16.09
CA ASP A 179 9.03 12.85 17.37
C ASP A 179 8.53 11.44 17.61
N VAL A 180 7.49 11.01 16.85
CA VAL A 180 6.93 9.64 16.94
C VAL A 180 7.62 8.75 15.92
N LYS A 181 8.28 7.69 16.39
CA LYS A 181 8.99 6.71 15.56
C LYS A 181 8.61 5.27 15.93
N ASP A 182 8.97 4.37 15.07
CA ASP A 182 8.90 2.92 15.29
C ASP A 182 7.48 2.39 15.64
N ILE A 183 6.44 3.09 15.18
CA ILE A 183 5.07 2.56 15.19
C ILE A 183 4.87 1.71 13.93
N PHE A 184 4.49 0.45 14.11
CA PHE A 184 4.34 -0.50 13.02
C PHE A 184 2.93 -1.07 12.95
N ILE A 185 2.53 -1.46 11.74
CA ILE A 185 1.25 -2.12 11.47
C ILE A 185 1.50 -3.60 11.23
N TYR A 186 0.79 -4.44 11.97
CA TYR A 186 0.80 -5.88 11.78
C TYR A 186 -0.53 -6.36 11.21
N GLY A 187 -0.45 -7.32 10.27
CA GLY A 187 -1.60 -8.04 9.74
C GLY A 187 -2.26 -7.45 8.50
N ASN A 188 -3.58 -7.57 8.44
CA ASN A 188 -4.39 -7.23 7.28
C ASN A 188 -4.69 -5.72 7.22
N HIS A 189 -4.80 -5.15 6.01
CA HIS A 189 -5.34 -3.80 5.83
C HIS A 189 -6.87 -3.80 6.01
N SER A 190 -7.30 -3.97 7.24
CA SER A 190 -8.71 -4.10 7.66
C SER A 190 -8.89 -3.56 9.08
N PRO A 191 -10.13 -3.53 9.63
CA PRO A 191 -10.32 -3.17 11.04
C PRO A 191 -9.63 -4.08 12.06
N THR A 192 -9.16 -5.28 11.66
CA THR A 192 -8.40 -6.19 12.52
C THR A 192 -6.91 -5.86 12.60
N MET A 193 -6.40 -4.94 11.77
CA MET A 193 -5.00 -4.51 11.82
C MET A 193 -4.56 -4.16 13.24
N PHE A 194 -3.32 -4.42 13.56
CA PHE A 194 -2.75 -4.06 14.84
C PHE A 194 -1.68 -2.97 14.71
N PRO A 195 -1.96 -1.73 15.15
CA PRO A 195 -0.95 -0.69 15.27
C PRO A 195 -0.16 -0.92 16.56
N ALA A 196 1.01 -1.56 16.44
CA ALA A 196 1.80 -2.04 17.57
C ALA A 196 2.57 -0.89 18.23
N PHE A 197 2.02 -0.34 19.27
CA PHE A 197 2.58 0.78 20.05
C PHE A 197 3.69 0.37 21.00
N GLY A 198 3.87 -0.93 21.29
CA GLY A 198 4.85 -1.42 22.25
C GLY A 198 6.31 -1.11 21.89
N HIS A 199 6.59 -0.91 20.60
CA HIS A 199 7.93 -0.56 20.10
C HIS A 199 8.05 0.92 19.71
N ALA A 200 6.92 1.64 19.70
CA ALA A 200 6.91 3.03 19.31
C ALA A 200 7.65 3.90 20.35
N THR A 201 8.32 4.92 19.85
CA THR A 201 8.97 5.92 20.67
C THR A 201 8.42 7.32 20.39
N ILE A 202 8.41 8.16 21.44
CA ILE A 202 8.01 9.56 21.36
C ILE A 202 9.13 10.39 22.01
N GLY A 203 9.80 11.22 21.22
CA GLY A 203 10.97 11.97 21.68
C GLY A 203 12.09 11.08 22.22
N GLY A 204 12.25 9.87 21.64
CA GLY A 204 13.26 8.89 22.05
C GLY A 204 12.92 8.09 23.30
N LYS A 205 11.73 8.27 23.89
CA LYS A 205 11.25 7.50 25.04
C LYS A 205 10.15 6.52 24.60
N PRO A 206 9.95 5.36 25.29
CA PRO A 206 8.86 4.45 24.99
C PRO A 206 7.51 5.17 24.96
N ALA A 207 6.73 4.97 23.88
CA ALA A 207 5.44 5.64 23.72
C ALA A 207 4.47 5.34 24.87
N GLN A 208 4.45 4.10 25.39
CA GLN A 208 3.64 3.73 26.55
C GLN A 208 3.96 4.58 27.78
N SER A 209 5.24 4.85 28.04
CA SER A 209 5.66 5.69 29.17
C SER A 209 5.28 7.16 28.98
N VAL A 210 5.32 7.68 27.76
CA VAL A 210 4.95 9.07 27.46
C VAL A 210 3.45 9.27 27.50
N ILE A 211 2.69 8.36 26.91
CA ILE A 211 1.22 8.40 26.88
C ILE A 211 0.64 8.11 28.26
N ASN A 212 1.23 7.16 29.00
CA ASN A 212 0.83 6.75 30.35
C ASN A 212 -0.69 6.49 30.50
N ASP A 213 -1.27 5.82 29.51
CA ASP A 213 -2.71 5.51 29.39
C ASP A 213 -2.89 4.23 28.58
N ASP A 214 -2.61 3.08 29.21
CA ASP A 214 -2.71 1.77 28.54
C ASP A 214 -4.13 1.45 28.09
N ALA A 215 -5.14 1.91 28.83
CA ALA A 215 -6.53 1.71 28.43
C ALA A 215 -6.85 2.42 27.11
N TRP A 216 -6.31 3.61 26.90
CA TRP A 216 -6.44 4.33 25.64
C TRP A 216 -5.65 3.65 24.52
N LEU A 217 -4.41 3.22 24.77
CA LEU A 217 -3.55 2.55 23.79
C LEU A 217 -4.19 1.24 23.29
N GLN A 218 -4.68 0.42 24.21
CA GLN A 218 -5.27 -0.88 23.88
C GLN A 218 -6.71 -0.80 23.31
N GLY A 219 -7.44 0.25 23.60
CA GLY A 219 -8.82 0.48 23.17
C GLY A 219 -8.95 1.57 22.12
N PRO A 220 -9.22 2.83 22.50
CA PRO A 220 -9.55 3.93 21.56
C PRO A 220 -8.51 4.19 20.48
N PHE A 221 -7.22 4.03 20.77
CA PHE A 221 -6.14 4.18 19.78
C PHE A 221 -6.27 3.13 18.66
N CYS A 222 -6.28 1.86 19.01
CA CYS A 222 -6.41 0.76 18.05
C CYS A 222 -7.71 0.88 17.24
N GLU A 223 -8.82 1.20 17.90
CA GLU A 223 -10.12 1.36 17.26
C GLU A 223 -10.13 2.55 16.28
N THR A 224 -9.59 3.68 16.70
CA THR A 224 -9.53 4.89 15.85
C THR A 224 -8.70 4.64 14.60
N VAL A 225 -7.57 3.98 14.70
CA VAL A 225 -6.73 3.65 13.55
C VAL A 225 -7.46 2.68 12.62
N GLY A 226 -8.00 1.59 13.15
CA GLY A 226 -8.68 0.55 12.38
C GLY A 226 -9.96 1.02 11.68
N LYS A 227 -10.73 1.89 12.34
CA LYS A 227 -12.02 2.40 11.82
C LYS A 227 -11.92 3.76 11.10
N ARG A 228 -10.72 4.34 10.95
CA ARG A 228 -10.55 5.66 10.33
C ARG A 228 -11.12 5.75 8.91
N GLY A 229 -10.99 4.69 8.12
CA GLY A 229 -11.54 4.65 6.77
C GLY A 229 -13.07 4.83 6.76
N ALA A 230 -13.76 4.12 7.62
CA ALA A 230 -15.23 4.23 7.76
C ALA A 230 -15.64 5.64 8.24
N ALA A 231 -14.91 6.20 9.20
CA ALA A 231 -15.16 7.55 9.70
C ALA A 231 -14.99 8.62 8.60
N ILE A 232 -14.00 8.47 7.72
CA ILE A 232 -13.80 9.37 6.57
C ILE A 232 -14.95 9.24 5.57
N ILE A 233 -15.40 8.01 5.27
CA ILE A 233 -16.55 7.79 4.37
C ILE A 233 -17.81 8.43 4.96
N ALA A 234 -18.07 8.26 6.25
CA ALA A 234 -19.21 8.85 6.91
C ALA A 234 -19.20 10.39 6.85
N ALA A 235 -18.03 11.01 7.03
CA ALA A 235 -17.88 12.47 7.03
C ALA A 235 -17.83 13.07 5.62
N ARG A 236 -17.19 12.39 4.66
CA ARG A 236 -16.88 12.95 3.33
C ARG A 236 -17.79 12.43 2.21
N GLY A 237 -18.53 11.33 2.46
CA GLY A 237 -19.32 10.65 1.41
C GLY A 237 -18.46 9.86 0.40
N ALA A 238 -17.14 9.78 0.61
CA ALA A 238 -16.21 9.09 -0.27
C ALA A 238 -15.02 8.51 0.52
N SER A 239 -14.40 7.48 -0.03
CA SER A 239 -13.20 6.87 0.55
C SER A 239 -12.00 7.82 0.58
N SER A 240 -11.00 7.50 1.40
CA SER A 240 -9.71 8.19 1.42
C SER A 240 -9.08 8.18 0.02
N ALA A 241 -8.69 9.33 -0.49
CA ALA A 241 -8.04 9.47 -1.78
C ALA A 241 -6.66 10.11 -1.64
N ALA A 242 -6.59 11.39 -1.26
CA ALA A 242 -5.33 12.11 -1.14
C ALA A 242 -4.40 11.49 -0.08
N SER A 243 -4.93 11.05 1.06
CA SER A 243 -4.13 10.39 2.10
C SER A 243 -3.65 9.00 1.67
N ALA A 244 -4.43 8.26 0.87
CA ALA A 244 -4.00 6.99 0.29
C ALA A 244 -2.88 7.21 -0.74
N ALA A 245 -3.02 8.22 -1.61
CA ALA A 245 -1.98 8.62 -2.56
C ALA A 245 -0.69 9.04 -1.84
N ASN A 246 -0.80 9.85 -0.76
CA ASN A 246 0.36 10.22 0.06
C ASN A 246 1.04 9.00 0.68
N ALA A 247 0.25 8.10 1.25
CA ALA A 247 0.79 6.88 1.86
C ALA A 247 1.49 5.98 0.85
N LEU A 248 1.01 5.91 -0.41
CA LEU A 248 1.69 5.17 -1.47
C LEU A 248 3.00 5.85 -1.88
N VAL A 249 3.05 7.19 -1.93
CA VAL A 249 4.31 7.93 -2.11
C VAL A 249 5.30 7.58 -1.00
N ASP A 250 4.86 7.58 0.26
CA ASP A 250 5.70 7.26 1.41
C ASP A 250 6.15 5.78 1.42
N HIS A 251 5.27 4.86 0.99
CA HIS A 251 5.57 3.43 0.86
C HIS A 251 6.71 3.21 -0.14
N VAL A 252 6.58 3.74 -1.36
CA VAL A 252 7.59 3.60 -2.40
C VAL A 252 8.88 4.34 -2.02
N ARG A 253 8.77 5.58 -1.52
CA ARG A 253 9.94 6.35 -1.06
C ARG A 253 10.73 5.60 0.00
N SER A 254 10.06 4.96 0.96
CA SER A 254 10.72 4.15 1.97
C SER A 254 11.44 2.95 1.35
N LEU A 255 10.82 2.28 0.37
CA LEU A 255 11.42 1.14 -0.34
C LEU A 255 12.61 1.53 -1.23
N VAL A 256 12.74 2.79 -1.67
CA VAL A 256 13.90 3.25 -2.45
C VAL A 256 14.96 3.94 -1.59
N THR A 257 14.72 4.10 -0.28
CA THR A 257 15.65 4.75 0.65
C THR A 257 16.32 3.71 1.54
N PRO A 258 17.61 3.36 1.31
CA PRO A 258 18.33 2.42 2.15
C PRO A 258 18.33 2.83 3.63
N GLY A 259 18.13 1.85 4.51
CA GLY A 259 18.03 2.06 5.96
C GLY A 259 16.66 2.49 6.47
N ALA A 260 15.72 2.85 5.59
CA ALA A 260 14.36 3.19 6.02
C ALA A 260 13.66 2.00 6.67
N ILE A 261 13.03 2.24 7.82
CA ILE A 261 12.23 1.24 8.56
C ILE A 261 10.76 1.65 8.47
N HIS A 262 9.92 0.74 8.02
CA HIS A 262 8.50 1.01 7.79
C HIS A 262 7.69 -0.28 7.70
N SER A 263 6.37 -0.17 7.69
CA SER A 263 5.48 -1.32 7.54
C SER A 263 5.04 -1.49 6.10
N ILE A 264 5.14 -2.71 5.60
CA ILE A 264 4.54 -3.17 4.35
C ILE A 264 3.92 -4.55 4.53
N ALA A 265 2.91 -4.89 3.74
CA ALA A 265 2.42 -6.25 3.72
C ALA A 265 3.20 -7.07 2.69
N VAL A 266 3.74 -8.19 3.13
CA VAL A 266 4.60 -9.09 2.37
C VAL A 266 4.20 -10.55 2.59
N LYS A 267 4.68 -11.45 1.75
CA LYS A 267 4.50 -12.89 1.93
C LYS A 267 5.10 -13.32 3.26
N SER A 268 4.28 -13.92 4.12
CA SER A 268 4.71 -14.41 5.42
C SER A 268 5.49 -15.71 5.28
N ASN A 269 6.57 -15.80 6.05
CA ASN A 269 7.35 -17.03 6.28
C ASN A 269 7.10 -17.63 7.67
N GLY A 270 6.09 -17.14 8.40
CA GLY A 270 5.79 -17.56 9.78
C GLY A 270 6.24 -16.57 10.86
N VAL A 271 6.88 -15.44 10.47
CA VAL A 271 7.32 -14.42 11.43
C VAL A 271 6.15 -13.84 12.22
N TYR A 272 6.37 -13.55 13.50
CA TYR A 272 5.37 -12.99 14.43
C TYR A 272 4.10 -13.86 14.62
N GLY A 273 4.12 -15.13 14.22
CA GLY A 273 2.99 -16.04 14.34
C GLY A 273 1.96 -15.96 13.21
N PHE A 274 2.28 -15.23 12.13
CA PHE A 274 1.46 -15.30 10.92
C PHE A 274 1.62 -16.65 10.21
N ASP A 275 0.51 -17.16 9.69
CA ASP A 275 0.56 -18.34 8.83
C ASP A 275 1.47 -18.10 7.61
N LYS A 276 2.09 -19.18 7.13
CA LYS A 276 2.87 -19.11 5.90
C LYS A 276 1.95 -18.87 4.72
N ASP A 277 2.49 -18.19 3.72
CA ASP A 277 1.81 -17.93 2.44
C ASP A 277 0.59 -17.00 2.50
N VAL A 278 0.35 -16.29 3.62
CA VAL A 278 -0.52 -15.10 3.64
C VAL A 278 0.33 -13.85 3.40
N TRP A 279 -0.28 -12.78 2.95
CA TRP A 279 0.37 -11.45 2.88
C TRP A 279 0.01 -10.65 4.11
N ALA A 280 0.96 -10.43 5.01
CA ALA A 280 0.74 -9.72 6.28
C ALA A 280 1.59 -8.47 6.40
N GLY A 281 1.03 -7.41 6.94
CA GLY A 281 1.77 -6.23 7.37
C GLY A 281 2.80 -6.61 8.44
N VAL A 282 4.05 -6.21 8.24
CA VAL A 282 5.16 -6.40 9.17
C VAL A 282 6.17 -5.27 9.03
N PRO A 283 7.01 -4.99 10.05
CA PRO A 283 8.10 -4.06 9.91
C PRO A 283 9.20 -4.61 9.00
N VAL A 284 9.68 -3.75 8.11
CA VAL A 284 10.81 -4.07 7.22
C VAL A 284 11.85 -2.97 7.27
N ARG A 285 13.09 -3.34 6.93
CA ARG A 285 14.17 -2.39 6.64
C ARG A 285 14.54 -2.47 5.17
N THR A 286 14.56 -1.35 4.48
CA THR A 286 15.08 -1.27 3.12
C THR A 286 16.58 -1.46 3.13
N THR A 287 17.07 -2.47 2.42
CA THR A 287 18.50 -2.80 2.34
C THR A 287 19.18 -2.06 1.17
N THR A 288 18.63 -2.19 0.00
CA THR A 288 19.01 -1.45 -1.22
C THR A 288 17.74 -0.95 -1.91
N PRO A 289 17.82 0.04 -2.83
CA PRO A 289 16.63 0.53 -3.51
C PRO A 289 15.77 -0.59 -4.10
N GLY A 290 14.53 -0.70 -3.61
CA GLY A 290 13.56 -1.71 -4.01
C GLY A 290 13.75 -3.09 -3.37
N SER A 291 14.68 -3.26 -2.42
CA SER A 291 14.88 -4.51 -1.68
C SER A 291 14.79 -4.27 -0.17
N TYR A 292 14.28 -5.23 0.56
CA TYR A 292 14.06 -5.12 2.00
C TYR A 292 14.33 -6.44 2.71
N GLU A 293 14.50 -6.35 4.00
CA GLU A 293 14.49 -7.47 4.94
C GLU A 293 13.37 -7.28 5.96
N VAL A 294 12.70 -8.36 6.35
CA VAL A 294 11.74 -8.33 7.44
C VAL A 294 12.52 -8.20 8.75
N ILE A 295 12.19 -7.20 9.55
CA ILE A 295 12.76 -7.05 10.88
C ILE A 295 12.14 -8.12 11.77
N THR A 296 12.97 -8.90 12.42
CA THR A 296 12.59 -9.91 13.40
C THR A 296 13.09 -9.52 14.78
N GLY A 297 12.57 -10.16 15.85
CA GLY A 297 13.08 -9.95 17.20
C GLY A 297 12.36 -8.86 18.01
N TYR A 298 11.31 -8.23 17.48
CA TYR A 298 10.41 -7.47 18.31
C TYR A 298 9.59 -8.41 19.20
N GLU A 299 9.73 -8.24 20.52
CA GLU A 299 8.96 -9.03 21.48
C GLU A 299 7.49 -8.58 21.49
N MET A 300 6.58 -9.54 21.54
CA MET A 300 5.14 -9.31 21.59
C MET A 300 4.62 -9.75 22.96
N ASP A 301 3.98 -8.82 23.68
CA ASP A 301 3.22 -9.13 24.88
C ASP A 301 1.94 -9.92 24.54
N GLU A 302 1.21 -10.37 25.54
CA GLU A 302 0.00 -11.17 25.33
C GLU A 302 -1.11 -10.39 24.62
N PHE A 303 -1.18 -9.07 24.81
CA PHE A 303 -2.13 -8.23 24.09
C PHE A 303 -1.78 -8.20 22.60
N ALA A 304 -0.53 -7.90 22.24
CA ALA A 304 -0.07 -7.90 20.87
C ALA A 304 -0.27 -9.26 20.19
N LYS A 305 0.10 -10.37 20.86
CA LYS A 305 -0.14 -11.73 20.34
C LYS A 305 -1.63 -11.99 20.04
N SER A 306 -2.52 -11.57 20.93
CA SER A 306 -3.97 -11.73 20.72
C SER A 306 -4.47 -10.95 19.50
N LYS A 307 -3.95 -9.72 19.28
CA LYS A 307 -4.30 -8.89 18.12
C LYS A 307 -3.74 -9.48 16.83
N ILE A 308 -2.50 -9.95 16.86
CA ILE A 308 -1.87 -10.62 15.70
C ILE A 308 -2.64 -11.90 15.34
N ALA A 309 -3.03 -12.72 16.33
CA ALA A 309 -3.81 -13.90 16.08
C ALA A 309 -5.17 -13.59 15.42
N ALA A 310 -5.84 -12.52 15.85
CA ALA A 310 -7.13 -12.11 15.28
C ALA A 310 -7.00 -11.67 13.82
N THR A 311 -6.00 -10.86 13.48
CA THR A 311 -5.77 -10.41 12.10
C THR A 311 -5.22 -11.52 11.21
N ASN A 312 -4.41 -12.43 11.75
CA ASN A 312 -3.95 -13.63 11.05
C ASN A 312 -5.11 -14.54 10.66
N LYS A 313 -6.04 -14.78 11.58
CA LYS A 313 -7.26 -15.55 11.30
C LYS A 313 -8.03 -14.98 10.11
N GLU A 314 -8.22 -13.65 10.04
CA GLU A 314 -8.87 -13.00 8.91
C GLU A 314 -8.11 -13.22 7.60
N LEU A 315 -6.78 -13.12 7.60
CA LEU A 315 -5.95 -13.36 6.42
C LEU A 315 -6.04 -14.81 5.92
N VAL A 316 -6.07 -15.77 6.84
CA VAL A 316 -6.24 -17.20 6.50
C VAL A 316 -7.64 -17.46 5.92
N GLU A 317 -8.69 -16.86 6.48
CA GLU A 317 -10.05 -16.95 5.94
C GLU A 317 -10.14 -16.31 4.54
N GLU A 318 -9.53 -15.15 4.32
CA GLU A 318 -9.49 -14.52 3.00
C GLU A 318 -8.73 -15.38 1.98
N ARG A 319 -7.57 -15.97 2.37
CA ARG A 319 -6.82 -16.89 1.53
C ARG A 319 -7.64 -18.11 1.14
N ALA A 320 -8.36 -18.70 2.11
CA ALA A 320 -9.24 -19.85 1.84
C ALA A 320 -10.36 -19.51 0.85
N ALA A 321 -10.91 -18.28 0.94
CA ALA A 321 -11.97 -17.83 0.04
C ALA A 321 -11.53 -17.61 -1.42
N VAL A 322 -10.21 -17.52 -1.68
CA VAL A 322 -9.63 -17.27 -3.01
C VAL A 322 -8.66 -18.37 -3.44
N VAL A 323 -8.68 -19.53 -2.79
CA VAL A 323 -7.74 -20.64 -3.06
C VAL A 323 -7.72 -21.05 -4.53
N ASP A 324 -8.87 -21.00 -5.21
CA ASP A 324 -9.00 -21.33 -6.64
C ASP A 324 -8.36 -20.27 -7.57
N MET A 325 -7.86 -19.18 -7.03
CA MET A 325 -7.25 -18.06 -7.75
C MET A 325 -5.73 -17.97 -7.54
N LEU A 326 -5.17 -18.85 -6.70
CA LEU A 326 -3.75 -18.85 -6.32
C LEU A 326 -2.89 -19.79 -7.18
#